data_30e256f425eeccbda0f73a0f1bbbc38c
#
_entry.id   30e256f425eeccbda0f73a0f1bbbc38c
#
_cell.length_a   1.000
_cell.length_b   1.000
_cell.length_c   1.000
_cell.angle_alpha   90.00
_cell.angle_beta   90.00
_cell.angle_gamma   90.00
#
_symmetry.space_group_name_H-M   'P 1'
#
loop_
_entity.id
_entity.type
_entity.pdbx_description
1 polymer ?
#
loop_
_entity_poly.entity_id
_entity_poly.type
_entity_poly.pdbx_seq_one_letter_code
_entity_poly.pdbx_strand_id
1 'polypeptide(L)'
;MKYEIQGGTLPVVICQLADGERMITEGGAMSWMSPNTKMETTSNGGIGKAFGRAVSGEKMFQNIYTATNGNGMIAFASCFPGSIRAFQITPGNEMIFQKKSFLASEAGVTLSMHFRKKIGSGLFGGEGFIMQKVSGQGIVFAEFDGHVVEYNLQPGQQIIIDTGHLAAMDATCNMDVQAVPGMKNMLFGGEGIFNTVVTGPGRIWLQTMPISNVAGAIRPYIPTGK
;
A
#
# COMPACT_ATOMS: atom_id res chain seq x y z
N MET A 1 -17.89 7.01 9.79
CA MET A 1 -17.86 5.53 9.56
C MET A 1 -17.44 4.79 10.81
N LYS A 2 -18.00 3.58 11.08
CA LYS A 2 -17.52 2.62 12.09
C LYS A 2 -16.84 1.46 11.39
N TYR A 3 -15.80 0.89 11.99
CA TYR A 3 -15.11 -0.26 11.41
C TYR A 3 -14.67 -1.23 12.52
N GLU A 4 -14.39 -2.47 12.10
CA GLU A 4 -13.81 -3.52 12.94
C GLU A 4 -12.78 -4.30 12.11
N ILE A 5 -11.64 -4.64 12.72
CA ILE A 5 -10.62 -5.49 12.13
C ILE A 5 -10.64 -6.83 12.84
N GLN A 6 -10.83 -7.91 12.09
CA GLN A 6 -10.94 -9.29 12.56
C GLN A 6 -9.94 -10.21 11.83
N GLY A 7 -9.79 -11.45 12.28
CA GLY A 7 -9.12 -12.53 11.55
C GLY A 7 -7.65 -12.78 11.89
N GLY A 8 -7.07 -12.10 12.87
CA GLY A 8 -5.68 -12.34 13.30
C GLY A 8 -4.68 -12.18 12.15
N THR A 9 -4.02 -13.28 11.75
CA THR A 9 -3.03 -13.29 10.66
C THR A 9 -3.64 -13.36 9.24
N LEU A 10 -4.95 -13.55 9.13
CA LEU A 10 -5.72 -13.48 7.88
C LEU A 10 -6.78 -12.39 8.03
N PRO A 11 -6.38 -11.12 8.09
CA PRO A 11 -7.24 -10.06 8.57
C PRO A 11 -8.24 -9.60 7.51
N VAL A 12 -9.36 -9.10 8.01
CA VAL A 12 -10.37 -8.37 7.25
C VAL A 12 -10.77 -7.12 8.01
N VAL A 13 -10.94 -6.00 7.33
CA VAL A 13 -11.61 -4.83 7.88
C VAL A 13 -13.03 -4.77 7.34
N ILE A 14 -13.99 -4.65 8.26
CA ILE A 14 -15.43 -4.53 7.98
C ILE A 14 -15.85 -3.10 8.32
N CYS A 15 -16.32 -2.37 7.32
CA CYS A 15 -16.75 -0.97 7.45
C CYS A 15 -18.26 -0.87 7.39
N GLN A 16 -18.87 -0.20 8.38
CA GLN A 16 -20.28 0.16 8.42
C GLN A 16 -20.42 1.58 7.89
N LEU A 17 -21.16 1.73 6.80
CA LEU A 17 -21.36 3.00 6.12
C LEU A 17 -22.76 3.52 6.40
N ALA A 18 -22.91 4.79 6.77
CA ALA A 18 -24.20 5.45 6.75
C ALA A 18 -24.62 5.71 5.29
N ASP A 19 -25.90 6.03 5.08
CA ASP A 19 -26.40 6.39 3.75
C ASP A 19 -25.60 7.55 3.14
N GLY A 20 -25.12 7.37 1.91
CA GLY A 20 -24.25 8.32 1.21
C GLY A 20 -22.76 8.28 1.60
N GLU A 21 -22.35 7.59 2.66
CA GLU A 21 -20.94 7.41 2.96
C GLU A 21 -20.21 6.58 1.92
N ARG A 22 -18.92 6.89 1.73
CA ARG A 22 -18.12 6.33 0.63
C ARG A 22 -16.80 5.77 1.11
N MET A 23 -16.41 4.65 0.50
CA MET A 23 -15.06 4.09 0.58
C MET A 23 -14.40 4.12 -0.78
N ILE A 24 -13.08 4.38 -0.78
CA ILE A 24 -12.25 4.40 -1.99
C ILE A 24 -11.21 3.29 -1.87
N THR A 25 -11.01 2.53 -2.97
CA THR A 25 -10.00 1.48 -3.06
C THR A 25 -9.29 1.55 -4.40
N GLU A 26 -8.13 0.89 -4.50
CA GLU A 26 -7.62 0.45 -5.80
C GLU A 26 -8.41 -0.78 -6.29
N GLY A 27 -8.28 -1.13 -7.57
CA GLY A 27 -9.04 -2.23 -8.16
C GLY A 27 -8.78 -3.58 -7.46
N GLY A 28 -9.84 -4.32 -7.17
CA GLY A 28 -9.76 -5.70 -6.67
C GLY A 28 -9.75 -5.86 -5.14
N ALA A 29 -9.80 -4.79 -4.35
CA ALA A 29 -9.70 -4.86 -2.89
C ALA A 29 -11.00 -5.33 -2.18
N MET A 30 -12.19 -5.11 -2.76
CA MET A 30 -13.46 -5.49 -2.14
C MET A 30 -13.62 -7.00 -2.08
N SER A 31 -13.95 -7.51 -0.89
CA SER A 31 -14.17 -8.94 -0.64
C SER A 31 -15.65 -9.28 -0.60
N TRP A 32 -16.48 -8.52 0.13
CA TRP A 32 -17.93 -8.61 0.13
C TRP A 32 -18.55 -7.28 0.57
N MET A 33 -19.82 -7.09 0.22
CA MET A 33 -20.58 -5.88 0.58
C MET A 33 -22.07 -6.17 0.65
N SER A 34 -22.83 -5.30 1.32
CA SER A 34 -24.29 -5.36 1.34
C SER A 34 -24.88 -4.98 -0.03
N PRO A 35 -26.07 -5.51 -0.40
CA PRO A 35 -26.67 -5.27 -1.71
C PRO A 35 -26.98 -3.80 -2.03
N ASN A 36 -27.14 -2.98 -1.00
CA ASN A 36 -27.39 -1.54 -1.13
C ASN A 36 -26.09 -0.70 -1.21
N THR A 37 -24.93 -1.31 -1.35
CA THR A 37 -23.66 -0.63 -1.63
C THR A 37 -23.39 -0.68 -3.13
N LYS A 38 -23.26 0.49 -3.76
CA LYS A 38 -22.97 0.61 -5.20
C LYS A 38 -21.52 0.87 -5.46
N MET A 39 -20.97 0.23 -6.48
CA MET A 39 -19.60 0.43 -6.95
C MET A 39 -19.59 1.29 -8.21
N GLU A 40 -18.73 2.28 -8.25
CA GLU A 40 -18.40 3.07 -9.43
C GLU A 40 -16.89 3.06 -9.64
N THR A 41 -16.43 2.78 -10.85
CA THR A 41 -15.01 2.88 -11.21
C THR A 41 -14.73 4.25 -11.81
N THR A 42 -13.78 4.97 -11.27
CA THR A 42 -13.40 6.30 -11.77
C THR A 42 -11.90 6.38 -11.98
N SER A 43 -11.51 7.09 -13.03
CA SER A 43 -10.15 7.57 -13.15
C SER A 43 -10.04 8.90 -12.40
N ASN A 44 -9.30 8.96 -11.32
CA ASN A 44 -9.18 10.13 -10.44
C ASN A 44 -9.01 11.44 -11.23
N GLY A 45 -10.04 12.27 -11.25
CA GLY A 45 -10.00 13.62 -11.82
C GLY A 45 -10.83 13.90 -13.07
N GLY A 46 -11.77 13.01 -13.45
CA GLY A 46 -12.61 13.16 -14.65
C GLY A 46 -11.83 12.90 -15.95
N ILE A 47 -12.56 12.74 -17.06
CA ILE A 47 -12.01 12.33 -18.36
C ILE A 47 -10.86 13.26 -18.83
N GLY A 48 -10.96 14.59 -18.59
CA GLY A 48 -9.94 15.55 -19.01
C GLY A 48 -8.63 15.51 -18.22
N LYS A 49 -8.68 15.18 -16.92
CA LYS A 49 -7.48 15.04 -16.07
C LYS A 49 -6.86 13.64 -16.16
N ALA A 50 -7.66 12.62 -16.52
CA ALA A 50 -7.17 11.27 -16.80
C ALA A 50 -6.25 11.23 -18.02
N PHE A 51 -6.52 12.05 -19.03
CA PHE A 51 -5.69 12.10 -20.25
C PHE A 51 -4.28 12.66 -19.96
N GLY A 52 -4.17 13.75 -19.16
CA GLY A 52 -2.87 14.30 -18.76
C GLY A 52 -2.04 13.37 -17.89
N ARG A 53 -2.68 12.54 -17.02
CA ARG A 53 -2.01 11.57 -16.14
C ARG A 53 -1.68 10.25 -16.84
N ALA A 54 -2.45 9.87 -17.87
CA ALA A 54 -2.12 8.70 -18.70
C ALA A 54 -0.78 8.89 -19.45
N VAL A 55 -0.42 10.15 -19.74
CA VAL A 55 0.88 10.50 -20.36
C VAL A 55 2.02 10.42 -19.33
N SER A 56 1.77 10.69 -18.04
CA SER A 56 2.75 10.53 -16.96
C SER A 56 2.90 9.07 -16.46
N GLY A 57 2.13 8.12 -17.00
CA GLY A 57 2.16 6.72 -16.59
C GLY A 57 1.37 6.41 -15.31
N GLU A 58 0.58 7.35 -14.81
CA GLU A 58 -0.23 7.23 -13.61
C GLU A 58 -1.68 6.82 -13.93
N LYS A 59 -1.88 5.59 -14.38
CA LYS A 59 -3.23 5.00 -14.45
C LYS A 59 -3.59 4.45 -13.06
N MET A 60 -4.08 5.31 -12.18
CA MET A 60 -4.70 4.87 -10.93
C MET A 60 -6.21 4.85 -11.13
N PHE A 61 -6.76 3.70 -11.46
CA PHE A 61 -8.20 3.47 -11.40
C PHE A 61 -8.57 3.23 -9.95
N GLN A 62 -9.54 3.98 -9.45
CA GLN A 62 -10.10 3.80 -8.13
C GLN A 62 -11.54 3.35 -8.23
N ASN A 63 -11.91 2.43 -7.36
CA ASN A 63 -13.29 2.06 -7.14
C ASN A 63 -13.84 2.85 -5.95
N ILE A 64 -15.00 3.46 -6.15
CA ILE A 64 -15.76 4.16 -5.12
C ILE A 64 -16.95 3.30 -4.76
N TYR A 65 -17.09 2.99 -3.50
CA TYR A 65 -18.22 2.24 -2.97
C TYR A 65 -19.08 3.18 -2.12
N THR A 66 -20.37 3.31 -2.47
CA THR A 66 -21.32 4.23 -1.81
C THR A 66 -22.48 3.43 -1.24
N ALA A 67 -22.78 3.57 0.06
CA ALA A 67 -24.01 3.07 0.63
C ALA A 67 -25.20 3.92 0.12
N THR A 68 -26.26 3.28 -0.33
CA THR A 68 -27.44 3.93 -0.90
C THR A 68 -28.71 3.31 -0.33
N ASN A 69 -29.76 4.14 -0.11
CA ASN A 69 -31.03 3.70 0.45
C ASN A 69 -30.90 3.08 1.85
N GLY A 70 -30.12 3.72 2.72
CA GLY A 70 -29.86 3.33 4.08
C GLY A 70 -28.44 2.88 4.36
N ASN A 71 -28.18 2.41 5.58
CA ASN A 71 -26.85 1.98 6.00
C ASN A 71 -26.39 0.74 5.21
N GLY A 72 -25.15 0.76 4.78
CA GLY A 72 -24.49 -0.33 4.08
C GLY A 72 -23.30 -0.89 4.85
N MET A 73 -22.74 -1.98 4.34
CA MET A 73 -21.55 -2.61 4.87
C MET A 73 -20.65 -3.01 3.71
N ILE A 74 -19.33 -2.83 3.89
CA ILE A 74 -18.32 -3.32 2.95
C ILE A 74 -17.11 -3.87 3.71
N ALA A 75 -16.54 -4.95 3.18
CA ALA A 75 -15.39 -5.61 3.78
C ALA A 75 -14.22 -5.72 2.79
N PHE A 76 -13.01 -5.55 3.33
CA PHE A 76 -11.76 -5.67 2.62
C PHE A 76 -10.87 -6.65 3.38
N ALA A 77 -10.69 -7.85 2.81
CA ALA A 77 -9.78 -8.86 3.36
C ALA A 77 -8.39 -8.71 2.75
N SER A 78 -7.37 -8.91 3.56
CA SER A 78 -6.01 -9.03 3.03
C SER A 78 -5.91 -10.24 2.10
N CYS A 79 -5.24 -10.09 0.98
CA CYS A 79 -5.01 -11.20 0.03
C CYS A 79 -3.87 -12.13 0.46
N PHE A 80 -3.10 -11.75 1.49
CA PHE A 80 -1.94 -12.48 1.98
C PHE A 80 -1.90 -12.48 3.51
N PRO A 81 -1.33 -13.52 4.17
CA PRO A 81 -1.18 -13.52 5.62
C PRO A 81 -0.41 -12.31 6.11
N GLY A 82 -1.01 -11.58 7.07
CA GLY A 82 -0.41 -10.32 7.51
C GLY A 82 -1.22 -9.58 8.55
N SER A 83 -1.25 -8.28 8.43
CA SER A 83 -1.93 -7.37 9.36
C SER A 83 -2.63 -6.25 8.59
N ILE A 84 -3.80 -5.84 9.05
CA ILE A 84 -4.45 -4.59 8.61
C ILE A 84 -4.34 -3.59 9.77
N ARG A 85 -3.95 -2.35 9.45
CA ARG A 85 -3.94 -1.24 10.40
C ARG A 85 -4.69 -0.04 9.86
N ALA A 86 -5.39 0.66 10.76
CA ALA A 86 -6.06 1.91 10.45
C ALA A 86 -5.17 3.09 10.85
N PHE A 87 -5.07 4.08 9.95
CA PHE A 87 -4.33 5.32 10.17
C PHE A 87 -5.26 6.51 10.00
N GLN A 88 -5.21 7.43 10.96
CA GLN A 88 -5.93 8.69 10.86
C GLN A 88 -5.09 9.71 10.09
N ILE A 89 -5.55 10.10 8.93
CA ILE A 89 -4.93 11.16 8.12
C ILE A 89 -5.61 12.49 8.41
N THR A 90 -4.81 13.51 8.64
CA THR A 90 -5.26 14.90 8.83
C THR A 90 -4.28 15.85 8.14
N PRO A 91 -4.69 17.09 7.81
CA PRO A 91 -3.74 18.10 7.33
C PRO A 91 -2.55 18.27 8.29
N GLY A 92 -1.34 18.12 7.76
CA GLY A 92 -0.09 18.14 8.53
C GLY A 92 0.32 16.80 9.14
N ASN A 93 -0.53 15.76 9.08
CA ASN A 93 -0.20 14.40 9.47
C ASN A 93 -0.40 13.45 8.28
N GLU A 94 0.42 13.65 7.28
CA GLU A 94 0.42 12.88 6.04
C GLU A 94 1.36 11.69 6.16
N MET A 95 1.08 10.65 5.40
CA MET A 95 1.87 9.42 5.40
C MET A 95 2.31 9.04 3.99
N ILE A 96 3.33 8.19 3.91
CA ILE A 96 3.81 7.61 2.67
C ILE A 96 3.70 6.09 2.80
N PHE A 97 2.93 5.47 1.91
CA PHE A 97 2.73 4.03 1.86
C PHE A 97 3.38 3.43 0.63
N GLN A 98 3.89 2.21 0.75
CA GLN A 98 4.14 1.38 -0.43
C GLN A 98 2.80 1.18 -1.16
N LYS A 99 2.80 1.27 -2.49
CA LYS A 99 1.57 1.18 -3.30
C LYS A 99 0.71 -0.03 -2.92
N LYS A 100 1.34 -1.19 -2.72
CA LYS A 100 0.64 -2.44 -2.35
C LYS A 100 0.10 -2.45 -0.92
N SER A 101 0.56 -1.56 -0.06
CA SER A 101 0.07 -1.48 1.32
C SER A 101 -1.25 -0.68 1.43
N PHE A 102 -1.65 0.08 0.44
CA PHE A 102 -2.94 0.77 0.46
C PHE A 102 -4.07 -0.24 0.18
N LEU A 103 -5.00 -0.38 1.12
CA LEU A 103 -6.16 -1.28 1.00
C LEU A 103 -7.44 -0.50 0.69
N ALA A 104 -7.80 0.45 1.55
CA ALA A 104 -9.00 1.27 1.39
C ALA A 104 -8.90 2.57 2.18
N SER A 105 -9.71 3.57 1.83
CA SER A 105 -9.82 4.82 2.60
C SER A 105 -11.21 5.43 2.55
N GLU A 106 -11.48 6.34 3.49
CA GLU A 106 -12.60 7.28 3.38
C GLU A 106 -12.40 8.25 2.20
N ALA A 107 -13.49 8.81 1.69
CA ALA A 107 -13.50 9.66 0.49
C ALA A 107 -12.74 10.98 0.61
N GLY A 108 -12.44 11.44 1.85
CA GLY A 108 -11.65 12.65 2.10
C GLY A 108 -10.14 12.46 1.95
N VAL A 109 -9.68 11.23 1.68
CA VAL A 109 -8.27 10.90 1.50
C VAL A 109 -7.89 10.96 0.03
N THR A 110 -6.69 11.45 -0.25
CA THR A 110 -6.13 11.57 -1.59
C THR A 110 -4.79 10.84 -1.67
N LEU A 111 -4.63 10.05 -2.73
CA LEU A 111 -3.37 9.38 -3.07
C LEU A 111 -2.65 10.15 -4.17
N SER A 112 -1.35 10.32 -4.03
CA SER A 112 -0.47 10.88 -5.07
C SER A 112 0.86 10.12 -5.10
N MET A 113 1.53 10.11 -6.25
CA MET A 113 2.84 9.50 -6.35
C MET A 113 3.86 10.30 -5.55
N HIS A 114 4.60 9.63 -4.67
CA HIS A 114 5.71 10.21 -3.93
C HIS A 114 7.05 9.83 -4.53
N PHE A 115 7.24 8.54 -4.82
CA PHE A 115 8.49 8.00 -5.34
C PHE A 115 8.23 6.80 -6.25
N ARG A 116 9.01 6.67 -7.32
CA ARG A 116 9.01 5.50 -8.20
C ARG A 116 10.41 5.16 -8.68
N LYS A 117 10.82 3.91 -8.50
CA LYS A 117 12.06 3.38 -9.05
C LYS A 117 11.79 2.06 -9.76
N LYS A 118 12.14 1.98 -11.04
CA LYS A 118 12.11 0.70 -11.77
C LYS A 118 13.24 -0.17 -11.23
N ILE A 119 12.88 -1.20 -10.52
CA ILE A 119 13.78 -2.21 -9.98
C ILE A 119 13.47 -3.48 -10.74
N GLY A 120 14.42 -4.05 -11.45
CA GLY A 120 14.35 -5.25 -12.29
C GLY A 120 13.03 -6.02 -12.35
N SER A 121 12.70 -6.66 -13.45
CA SER A 121 11.37 -7.17 -13.82
C SER A 121 10.75 -8.27 -12.91
N GLY A 122 11.42 -8.68 -11.83
CA GLY A 122 10.96 -9.80 -10.99
C GLY A 122 10.53 -9.45 -9.57
N LEU A 123 11.03 -8.36 -8.98
CA LEU A 123 10.88 -8.11 -7.54
C LEU A 123 9.58 -7.41 -7.12
N PHE A 124 8.97 -6.60 -7.97
CA PHE A 124 7.75 -5.83 -7.64
C PHE A 124 6.67 -5.94 -8.73
N GLY A 125 6.54 -7.12 -9.35
CA GLY A 125 5.48 -7.37 -10.33
C GLY A 125 5.60 -6.56 -11.63
N GLY A 126 6.81 -6.10 -12.00
CA GLY A 126 7.07 -5.33 -13.23
C GLY A 126 6.82 -3.81 -13.12
N GLU A 127 6.07 -3.34 -12.12
CA GLU A 127 5.80 -1.91 -11.91
C GLU A 127 6.97 -1.16 -11.26
N GLY A 128 7.85 -1.87 -10.55
CA GLY A 128 8.93 -1.33 -9.73
C GLY A 128 8.47 -0.99 -8.30
N PHE A 129 9.39 -0.43 -7.51
CA PHE A 129 9.09 0.05 -6.17
C PHE A 129 8.41 1.43 -6.25
N ILE A 130 7.20 1.51 -5.73
CA ILE A 130 6.36 2.71 -5.77
C ILE A 130 5.93 3.04 -4.35
N MET A 131 6.17 4.29 -3.95
CA MET A 131 5.66 4.87 -2.71
C MET A 131 4.65 5.96 -3.05
N GLN A 132 3.52 5.96 -2.37
CA GLN A 132 2.41 6.89 -2.55
C GLN A 132 2.27 7.76 -1.30
N LYS A 133 2.11 9.07 -1.52
CA LYS A 133 1.75 10.00 -0.45
C LYS A 133 0.24 9.94 -0.24
N VAL A 134 -0.14 9.81 1.01
CA VAL A 134 -1.52 9.78 1.49
C VAL A 134 -1.76 11.07 2.27
N SER A 135 -2.71 11.87 1.81
CA SER A 135 -3.02 13.20 2.36
C SER A 135 -4.52 13.44 2.42
N GLY A 136 -4.92 14.61 2.93
CA GLY A 136 -6.34 14.97 3.09
C GLY A 136 -6.83 14.71 4.51
N GLN A 137 -8.08 14.22 4.66
CA GLN A 137 -8.70 13.97 5.95
C GLN A 137 -9.57 12.71 5.91
N GLY A 138 -9.31 11.77 6.82
CA GLY A 138 -10.09 10.53 6.94
C GLY A 138 -9.25 9.36 7.43
N ILE A 139 -9.88 8.19 7.50
CA ILE A 139 -9.22 6.94 7.87
C ILE A 139 -8.73 6.24 6.61
N VAL A 140 -7.50 5.72 6.70
CA VAL A 140 -6.88 4.84 5.70
C VAL A 140 -6.63 3.48 6.34
N PHE A 141 -6.98 2.43 5.64
CA PHE A 141 -6.61 1.06 5.98
C PHE A 141 -5.44 0.64 5.11
N ALA A 142 -4.39 0.19 5.78
CA ALA A 142 -3.22 -0.37 5.10
C ALA A 142 -3.05 -1.84 5.47
N GLU A 143 -2.71 -2.66 4.47
CA GLU A 143 -2.33 -4.05 4.67
C GLU A 143 -0.81 -4.21 4.64
N PHE A 144 -0.30 -5.12 5.45
CA PHE A 144 1.11 -5.42 5.60
C PHE A 144 1.32 -6.92 5.51
N ASP A 145 2.31 -7.32 4.76
CA ASP A 145 2.67 -8.72 4.57
C ASP A 145 3.41 -9.27 5.81
N GLY A 146 2.79 -10.22 6.52
CA GLY A 146 3.31 -10.78 7.77
C GLY A 146 3.10 -9.89 8.99
N HIS A 147 4.07 -9.88 9.91
CA HIS A 147 4.04 -9.06 11.12
C HIS A 147 4.55 -7.64 10.82
N VAL A 148 4.01 -6.66 11.55
CA VAL A 148 4.42 -5.25 11.44
C VAL A 148 5.29 -4.86 12.61
N VAL A 149 6.48 -4.32 12.31
CA VAL A 149 7.39 -3.72 13.28
C VAL A 149 7.42 -2.21 13.05
N GLU A 150 7.22 -1.44 14.12
CA GLU A 150 7.26 0.02 14.09
C GLU A 150 8.54 0.53 14.75
N TYR A 151 9.20 1.50 14.11
CA TYR A 151 10.31 2.25 14.66
C TYR A 151 10.01 3.74 14.64
N ASN A 152 10.47 4.45 15.67
CA ASN A 152 10.41 5.92 15.73
C ASN A 152 11.84 6.46 15.62
N LEU A 153 12.17 7.03 14.46
CA LEU A 153 13.49 7.57 14.16
C LEU A 153 13.62 9.00 14.68
N GLN A 154 14.69 9.26 15.41
CA GLN A 154 15.04 10.61 15.82
C GLN A 154 15.57 11.45 14.65
N PRO A 155 15.59 12.80 14.75
CA PRO A 155 16.18 13.64 13.72
C PRO A 155 17.60 13.19 13.34
N GLY A 156 17.83 12.93 12.04
CA GLY A 156 19.10 12.45 11.50
C GLY A 156 19.40 10.96 11.74
N GLN A 157 18.61 10.25 12.53
CA GLN A 157 18.77 8.81 12.70
C GLN A 157 18.40 8.10 11.38
N GLN A 158 19.23 7.13 11.01
CA GLN A 158 19.06 6.36 9.79
C GLN A 158 18.86 4.88 10.07
N ILE A 159 18.11 4.22 9.20
CA ILE A 159 17.99 2.77 9.12
C ILE A 159 18.11 2.33 7.67
N ILE A 160 18.84 1.25 7.43
CA ILE A 160 18.97 0.62 6.12
C ILE A 160 18.02 -0.57 6.07
N ILE A 161 17.19 -0.63 5.05
CA ILE A 161 16.09 -1.58 4.91
C ILE A 161 16.22 -2.25 3.54
N ASP A 162 16.14 -3.59 3.46
CA ASP A 162 15.84 -4.23 2.17
C ASP A 162 14.50 -3.68 1.67
N THR A 163 14.53 -3.10 0.47
CA THR A 163 13.49 -2.22 -0.06
C THR A 163 12.07 -2.81 0.06
N GLY A 164 11.91 -4.13 -0.07
CA GLY A 164 10.62 -4.82 0.06
C GLY A 164 9.98 -4.75 1.44
N HIS A 165 10.78 -4.55 2.48
CA HIS A 165 10.30 -4.51 3.87
C HIS A 165 9.75 -3.15 4.30
N LEU A 166 10.06 -2.05 3.62
CA LEU A 166 9.46 -0.74 3.93
C LEU A 166 8.03 -0.69 3.40
N ALA A 167 7.05 -0.72 4.28
CA ALA A 167 5.64 -0.68 3.92
C ALA A 167 5.01 0.71 4.09
N ALA A 168 5.39 1.45 5.14
CA ALA A 168 4.90 2.81 5.37
C ALA A 168 5.91 3.66 6.16
N MET A 169 5.77 4.98 6.06
CA MET A 169 6.50 5.95 6.89
C MET A 169 5.70 7.25 7.04
N ASP A 170 5.97 8.00 8.12
CA ASP A 170 5.49 9.37 8.25
C ASP A 170 6.11 10.25 7.14
N ALA A 171 5.36 11.23 6.63
CA ALA A 171 5.83 12.12 5.56
C ALA A 171 6.98 13.06 6.01
N THR A 172 7.29 13.10 7.29
CA THR A 172 8.45 13.80 7.86
C THR A 172 9.77 13.04 7.67
N CYS A 173 9.73 11.74 7.38
CA CYS A 173 10.90 10.96 7.04
C CYS A 173 11.34 11.23 5.60
N ASN A 174 12.65 11.15 5.37
CA ASN A 174 13.23 11.12 4.02
C ASN A 174 13.69 9.70 3.68
N MET A 175 13.61 9.34 2.40
CA MET A 175 14.07 8.04 1.92
C MET A 175 14.96 8.19 0.67
N ASP A 176 15.96 7.32 0.57
CA ASP A 176 16.79 7.16 -0.62
C ASP A 176 16.96 5.67 -0.94
N VAL A 177 16.77 5.29 -2.21
CA VAL A 177 16.89 3.89 -2.65
C VAL A 177 18.23 3.70 -3.36
N GLN A 178 19.10 2.92 -2.77
CA GLN A 178 20.47 2.69 -3.21
C GLN A 178 20.65 1.26 -3.73
N ALA A 179 21.43 1.10 -4.81
CA ALA A 179 21.86 -0.23 -5.24
C ALA A 179 22.89 -0.79 -4.25
N VAL A 180 22.76 -2.06 -3.91
CA VAL A 180 23.75 -2.75 -3.05
C VAL A 180 25.07 -2.86 -3.82
N PRO A 181 26.20 -2.37 -3.30
CA PRO A 181 27.48 -2.49 -3.96
C PRO A 181 27.91 -3.96 -4.11
N GLY A 182 28.46 -4.32 -5.26
CA GLY A 182 29.00 -5.66 -5.50
C GLY A 182 28.04 -6.63 -6.19
N MET A 183 27.54 -6.24 -7.37
CA MET A 183 26.59 -7.02 -8.20
C MET A 183 26.93 -8.51 -8.40
N LYS A 184 28.20 -8.91 -8.28
CA LYS A 184 28.60 -10.33 -8.38
C LYS A 184 28.09 -11.18 -7.21
N ASN A 185 27.89 -10.60 -6.02
CA ASN A 185 27.37 -11.31 -4.85
C ASN A 185 25.84 -11.42 -4.88
N MET A 186 25.17 -10.65 -5.70
CA MET A 186 23.69 -10.57 -5.80
C MET A 186 23.08 -11.76 -6.52
N LEU A 187 23.79 -12.37 -7.47
CA LEU A 187 23.33 -13.59 -8.16
C LEU A 187 23.35 -14.83 -7.26
N PHE A 188 24.06 -14.78 -6.13
CA PHE A 188 24.28 -15.92 -5.23
C PHE A 188 23.85 -15.66 -3.78
N GLY A 189 23.61 -14.41 -3.39
CA GLY A 189 23.38 -14.02 -1.98
C GLY A 189 21.90 -14.02 -1.53
N GLY A 190 20.95 -14.05 -2.44
CA GLY A 190 19.50 -14.09 -2.10
C GLY A 190 18.94 -12.80 -1.50
N GLU A 191 19.77 -11.77 -1.26
CA GLU A 191 19.34 -10.47 -0.76
C GLU A 191 18.83 -9.56 -1.89
N GLY A 192 17.97 -8.59 -1.55
CA GLY A 192 17.41 -7.63 -2.49
C GLY A 192 18.50 -6.80 -3.19
N ILE A 193 18.24 -6.43 -4.43
CA ILE A 193 19.19 -5.66 -5.28
C ILE A 193 19.33 -4.22 -4.80
N PHE A 194 18.38 -3.75 -3.98
CA PHE A 194 18.29 -2.37 -3.54
C PHE A 194 17.95 -2.29 -2.06
N ASN A 195 18.65 -1.42 -1.37
CA ASN A 195 18.33 -1.01 -0.02
C ASN A 195 17.67 0.37 -0.03
N THR A 196 16.74 0.57 0.87
CA THR A 196 16.16 1.87 1.18
C THR A 196 16.79 2.39 2.47
N VAL A 197 17.44 3.54 2.39
CA VAL A 197 17.90 4.27 3.57
C VAL A 197 16.81 5.24 3.97
N VAL A 198 16.24 5.06 5.16
CA VAL A 198 15.24 5.99 5.71
C VAL A 198 15.88 6.83 6.81
N THR A 199 15.67 8.15 6.73
CA THR A 199 16.20 9.13 7.69
C THR A 199 15.03 9.83 8.39
N GLY A 200 15.03 9.82 9.73
CA GLY A 200 14.05 10.54 10.55
C GLY A 200 14.22 12.06 10.54
N PRO A 201 13.30 12.80 11.14
CA PRO A 201 12.41 12.34 12.20
C PRO A 201 11.11 11.71 11.69
N GLY A 202 10.59 10.70 12.41
CA GLY A 202 9.26 10.13 12.16
C GLY A 202 9.22 8.62 12.35
N ARG A 203 8.00 8.08 12.26
CA ARG A 203 7.76 6.64 12.40
C ARG A 203 7.87 5.96 11.05
N ILE A 204 8.31 4.71 11.10
CA ILE A 204 8.34 3.80 9.94
C ILE A 204 7.70 2.48 10.33
N TRP A 205 7.05 1.83 9.38
CA TRP A 205 6.43 0.51 9.54
C TRP A 205 7.06 -0.45 8.56
N LEU A 206 7.65 -1.50 9.11
CA LEU A 206 8.30 -2.57 8.36
C LEU A 206 7.44 -3.83 8.40
N GLN A 207 7.30 -4.48 7.27
CA GLN A 207 6.64 -5.77 7.12
C GLN A 207 7.68 -6.90 7.10
N THR A 208 7.36 -8.03 7.77
CA THR A 208 8.35 -9.11 7.96
C THR A 208 8.38 -10.13 6.83
N MET A 209 7.32 -10.19 5.99
CA MET A 209 7.19 -11.23 4.95
C MET A 209 6.68 -10.64 3.63
N PRO A 210 7.44 -9.72 2.98
CA PRO A 210 7.02 -9.15 1.70
C PRO A 210 6.69 -10.25 0.70
N ILE A 211 5.55 -10.13 -0.01
CA ILE A 211 5.11 -11.14 -0.99
C ILE A 211 6.14 -11.42 -2.08
N SER A 212 6.99 -10.45 -2.41
CA SER A 212 8.11 -10.61 -3.33
C SER A 212 9.12 -11.65 -2.85
N ASN A 213 9.42 -11.65 -1.53
CA ASN A 213 10.36 -12.60 -0.93
C ASN A 213 9.76 -13.99 -0.89
N VAL A 214 8.45 -14.11 -0.57
CA VAL A 214 7.73 -15.38 -0.61
C VAL A 214 7.68 -15.94 -2.03
N ALA A 215 7.36 -15.11 -3.02
CA ALA A 215 7.37 -15.52 -4.43
C ALA A 215 8.76 -15.99 -4.88
N GLY A 216 9.81 -15.31 -4.45
CA GLY A 216 11.20 -15.71 -4.68
C GLY A 216 11.54 -17.06 -4.05
N ALA A 217 11.10 -17.29 -2.81
CA ALA A 217 11.32 -18.56 -2.10
C ALA A 217 10.56 -19.74 -2.71
N ILE A 218 9.34 -19.52 -3.24
CA ILE A 218 8.52 -20.57 -3.86
C ILE A 218 8.93 -20.85 -5.30
N ARG A 219 9.41 -19.86 -6.04
CA ARG A 219 9.75 -19.98 -7.47
C ARG A 219 10.59 -21.21 -7.85
N PRO A 220 11.64 -21.61 -7.10
CA PRO A 220 12.43 -22.81 -7.43
C PRO A 220 11.64 -24.11 -7.38
N TYR A 221 10.50 -24.14 -6.67
CA TYR A 221 9.67 -25.34 -6.47
C TYR A 221 8.49 -25.41 -7.44
N ILE A 222 8.28 -24.37 -8.26
CA ILE A 222 7.22 -24.37 -9.29
C ILE A 222 7.81 -24.97 -10.57
N PRO A 223 7.25 -26.10 -11.09
CA PRO A 223 7.67 -26.67 -12.36
C PRO A 223 7.46 -25.62 -13.47
N THR A 224 8.53 -25.12 -14.07
CA THR A 224 8.45 -24.36 -15.31
C THR A 224 8.32 -25.34 -16.44
N GLY A 225 7.13 -25.47 -17.04
CA GLY A 225 6.94 -26.27 -18.25
C GLY A 225 7.94 -25.82 -19.31
N LYS A 226 8.68 -26.80 -19.85
CA LYS A 226 9.48 -26.62 -21.08
C LYS A 226 8.55 -26.60 -22.27
#